data_8ac1679ef9a8d3db92914b85f55a653f
#
_entry.id   8ac1679ef9a8d3db92914b85f55a653f
#
_cell.length_a   1.000
_cell.length_b   1.000
_cell.length_c   1.000
_cell.angle_alpha   90.00
_cell.angle_beta   90.00
_cell.angle_gamma   90.00
#
_symmetry.space_group_name_H-M   'P 1'
#
loop_
_entity.id
_entity.type
_entity.pdbx_description
1 polymer ?
#
loop_
_entity_poly.entity_id
_entity_poly.type
_entity_poly.pdbx_seq_one_letter_code
_entity_poly.pdbx_strand_id
1 'polypeptide(L)'
;MSPDLSTTYLGLELRSPLVVGAAAPLSEDIDQLVALEQAGAAAVVLHSLFEEQIERDQLDLHQMGMQGAESYGEALSYVPEQALFHVGYDLYLNHVSEARERLSIPVIASLNGTSPGSWVRCARQLEDAGAQAIELNLYAIPTDPDLSSAAIENQVEEVVAEVRAEVKLPLAVKLSPCLLYTSR
;
A
#
# COMPACT_ATOMS: atom_id res chain seq x y z
N MET A 1 -33.62 7.54 -20.66
CA MET A 1 -32.45 6.63 -20.68
C MET A 1 -31.39 7.27 -19.81
N SER A 2 -30.89 6.57 -18.79
CA SER A 2 -29.72 7.05 -18.04
C SER A 2 -28.50 6.99 -18.96
N PRO A 3 -27.56 7.95 -18.87
CA PRO A 3 -26.33 7.88 -19.64
C PRO A 3 -25.52 6.65 -19.23
N ASP A 4 -24.85 6.03 -20.19
CA ASP A 4 -23.87 4.99 -19.92
C ASP A 4 -22.62 5.67 -19.34
N LEU A 5 -22.24 5.27 -18.11
CA LEU A 5 -21.08 5.78 -17.37
C LEU A 5 -19.95 4.76 -17.33
N SER A 6 -20.09 3.61 -18.00
CA SER A 6 -19.04 2.59 -18.03
C SER A 6 -17.74 3.15 -18.57
N THR A 7 -16.63 2.73 -18.00
CA THR A 7 -15.28 3.17 -18.39
C THR A 7 -14.26 2.10 -18.04
N THR A 8 -13.03 2.29 -18.49
CA THR A 8 -11.91 1.40 -18.19
C THR A 8 -10.84 2.18 -17.44
N TYR A 9 -10.35 1.63 -16.33
CA TYR A 9 -9.23 2.17 -15.57
C TYR A 9 -8.23 1.06 -15.24
N LEU A 10 -6.96 1.25 -15.52
CA LEU A 10 -5.90 0.24 -15.35
C LEU A 10 -6.20 -1.10 -16.06
N GLY A 11 -6.93 -1.07 -17.16
CA GLY A 11 -7.41 -2.27 -17.85
C GLY A 11 -8.57 -2.99 -17.15
N LEU A 12 -9.09 -2.44 -16.06
CA LEU A 12 -10.25 -2.94 -15.32
C LEU A 12 -11.51 -2.27 -15.82
N GLU A 13 -12.53 -3.06 -16.16
CA GLU A 13 -13.84 -2.55 -16.58
C GLU A 13 -14.61 -2.05 -15.35
N LEU A 14 -15.02 -0.77 -15.41
CA LEU A 14 -15.76 -0.10 -14.34
C LEU A 14 -17.15 0.30 -14.81
N ARG A 15 -18.17 0.08 -13.95
CA ARG A 15 -19.56 0.50 -14.23
C ARG A 15 -19.76 2.01 -14.25
N SER A 16 -18.83 2.77 -13.65
CA SER A 16 -18.81 4.23 -13.61
C SER A 16 -17.40 4.72 -13.27
N PRO A 17 -17.07 6.02 -13.45
CA PRO A 17 -15.77 6.57 -13.07
C PRO A 17 -15.61 6.82 -11.55
N LEU A 18 -16.55 6.41 -10.73
CA LEU A 18 -16.51 6.63 -9.28
C LEU A 18 -15.61 5.60 -8.60
N VAL A 19 -14.44 6.01 -8.20
CA VAL A 19 -13.46 5.18 -7.48
C VAL A 19 -13.26 5.75 -6.07
N VAL A 20 -13.36 4.89 -5.05
CA VAL A 20 -13.02 5.27 -3.67
C VAL A 20 -11.51 5.42 -3.57
N GLY A 21 -11.05 6.58 -3.09
CA GLY A 21 -9.62 6.86 -2.94
C GLY A 21 -9.00 6.20 -1.70
N ALA A 22 -7.66 6.09 -1.69
CA ALA A 22 -6.87 5.52 -0.60
C ALA A 22 -6.95 6.38 0.67
N ALA A 23 -7.96 6.15 1.49
CA ALA A 23 -8.15 6.85 2.75
C ALA A 23 -8.54 5.86 3.85
N ALA A 24 -7.77 5.84 4.94
CA ALA A 24 -7.97 4.94 6.07
C ALA A 24 -9.42 4.93 6.58
N PRO A 25 -10.06 6.07 6.87
CA PRO A 25 -11.44 6.08 7.36
C PRO A 25 -12.48 5.48 6.42
N LEU A 26 -12.16 5.32 5.13
CA LEU A 26 -13.07 4.77 4.13
C LEU A 26 -12.82 3.30 3.84
N SER A 27 -11.63 2.78 4.14
CA SER A 27 -11.22 1.46 3.65
C SER A 27 -10.60 0.54 4.71
N GLU A 28 -10.52 0.94 5.98
CA GLU A 28 -10.09 0.06 7.07
C GLU A 28 -11.18 -0.95 7.49
N ASP A 29 -12.44 -0.59 7.29
CA ASP A 29 -13.59 -1.43 7.62
C ASP A 29 -14.19 -2.04 6.34
N ILE A 30 -14.22 -3.37 6.29
CA ILE A 30 -14.79 -4.13 5.15
C ILE A 30 -16.29 -3.87 4.98
N ASP A 31 -17.03 -3.75 6.06
CA ASP A 31 -18.47 -3.47 5.98
C ASP A 31 -18.74 -2.08 5.40
N GLN A 32 -17.86 -1.14 5.68
CA GLN A 32 -17.91 0.18 5.04
C GLN A 32 -17.59 0.11 3.54
N LEU A 33 -16.62 -0.71 3.13
CA LEU A 33 -16.33 -0.93 1.70
C LEU A 33 -17.55 -1.52 0.97
N VAL A 34 -18.24 -2.49 1.59
CA VAL A 34 -19.48 -3.04 1.06
C VAL A 34 -20.58 -1.97 0.93
N ALA A 35 -20.71 -1.09 1.94
CA ALA A 35 -21.67 0.01 1.88
C ALA A 35 -21.33 1.02 0.77
N LEU A 36 -20.06 1.31 0.54
CA LEU A 36 -19.60 2.17 -0.56
C LEU A 36 -19.87 1.56 -1.93
N GLU A 37 -19.66 0.25 -2.09
CA GLU A 37 -20.05 -0.46 -3.30
C GLU A 37 -21.55 -0.38 -3.56
N GLN A 38 -22.38 -0.60 -2.54
CA GLN A 38 -23.83 -0.48 -2.63
C GLN A 38 -24.28 0.95 -2.95
N ALA A 39 -23.54 1.95 -2.47
CA ALA A 39 -23.77 3.36 -2.78
C ALA A 39 -23.36 3.76 -4.22
N GLY A 40 -22.71 2.87 -4.96
CA GLY A 40 -22.39 3.09 -6.38
C GLY A 40 -20.92 3.21 -6.72
N ALA A 41 -20.00 3.00 -5.78
CA ALA A 41 -18.59 2.92 -6.12
C ALA A 41 -18.32 1.82 -7.14
N ALA A 42 -17.47 2.10 -8.12
CA ALA A 42 -17.13 1.18 -9.21
C ALA A 42 -15.77 0.49 -9.02
N ALA A 43 -14.93 1.00 -8.14
CA ALA A 43 -13.71 0.40 -7.65
C ALA A 43 -13.33 1.01 -6.29
N VAL A 44 -12.47 0.34 -5.56
CA VAL A 44 -11.90 0.86 -4.31
C VAL A 44 -10.38 0.82 -4.37
N VAL A 45 -9.75 1.90 -3.92
CA VAL A 45 -8.33 1.91 -3.57
C VAL A 45 -8.24 1.82 -2.05
N LEU A 46 -7.64 0.76 -1.54
CA LEU A 46 -7.47 0.56 -0.10
C LEU A 46 -6.52 1.62 0.48
N HIS A 47 -6.61 1.85 1.80
CA HIS A 47 -5.64 2.70 2.49
C HIS A 47 -4.21 2.21 2.22
N SER A 48 -3.27 3.15 2.24
CA SER A 48 -1.89 2.81 1.90
C SER A 48 -1.25 1.97 3.00
N LEU A 49 -0.56 0.92 2.58
CA LEU A 49 0.38 0.20 3.41
C LEU A 49 1.64 1.07 3.56
N PHE A 50 1.96 1.48 4.78
CA PHE A 50 3.17 2.23 5.10
C PHE A 50 4.22 1.29 5.71
N GLU A 51 5.27 1.01 4.96
CA GLU A 51 6.35 0.14 5.43
C GLU A 51 7.05 0.72 6.68
N GLU A 52 7.29 2.02 6.72
CA GLU A 52 7.87 2.71 7.89
C GLU A 52 7.07 2.50 9.18
N GLN A 53 5.75 2.47 9.07
CA GLN A 53 4.88 2.24 10.22
C GLN A 53 5.01 0.81 10.70
N ILE A 54 5.05 -0.14 9.78
CA ILE A 54 5.24 -1.56 10.10
C ILE A 54 6.59 -1.79 10.78
N GLU A 55 7.67 -1.22 10.24
CA GLU A 55 9.01 -1.33 10.82
C GLU A 55 9.07 -0.69 12.22
N ARG A 56 8.40 0.44 12.41
CA ARG A 56 8.31 1.10 13.72
C ARG A 56 7.53 0.27 14.73
N ASP A 57 6.36 -0.23 14.34
CA ASP A 57 5.53 -1.09 15.20
C ASP A 57 6.29 -2.37 15.59
N GLN A 58 7.09 -2.92 14.69
CA GLN A 58 7.97 -4.06 14.96
C GLN A 58 9.07 -3.72 15.95
N LEU A 59 9.72 -2.57 15.80
CA LEU A 59 10.76 -2.10 16.73
C LEU A 59 10.18 -1.85 18.12
N ASP A 60 9.00 -1.24 18.21
CA ASP A 60 8.31 -0.97 19.47
C ASP A 60 7.92 -2.27 20.19
N LEU A 61 7.39 -3.24 19.45
CA LEU A 61 7.08 -4.58 19.97
C LEU A 61 8.34 -5.31 20.44
N HIS A 62 9.44 -5.23 19.68
CA HIS A 62 10.73 -5.81 20.07
C HIS A 62 11.25 -5.17 21.37
N GLN A 63 11.20 -3.84 21.47
CA GLN A 63 11.61 -3.12 22.68
C GLN A 63 10.74 -3.47 23.89
N MET A 64 9.41 -3.58 23.72
CA MET A 64 8.49 -4.01 24.77
C MET A 64 8.76 -5.46 25.22
N GLY A 65 9.07 -6.36 24.27
CA GLY A 65 9.45 -7.75 24.55
C GLY A 65 10.76 -7.88 25.32
N MET A 66 11.70 -6.95 25.11
CA MET A 66 13.00 -6.94 25.79
C MET A 66 12.95 -6.29 27.17
N GLN A 67 12.02 -5.36 27.44
CA GLN A 67 11.90 -4.67 28.74
C GLN A 67 11.60 -5.59 29.94
N GLY A 68 11.12 -6.81 29.70
CA GLY A 68 10.87 -7.81 30.74
C GLY A 68 11.98 -8.88 30.92
N ALA A 69 12.88 -9.00 29.94
CA ALA A 69 13.88 -10.07 29.90
C ALA A 69 15.01 -9.89 30.94
N GLU A 70 15.31 -8.66 31.36
CA GLU A 70 16.35 -8.38 32.36
C GLU A 70 15.93 -8.70 33.81
N SER A 71 14.63 -8.93 34.05
CA SER A 71 14.11 -9.16 35.42
C SER A 71 14.24 -10.61 35.91
N TYR A 72 14.48 -11.57 35.01
CA TYR A 72 14.66 -12.98 35.34
C TYR A 72 15.80 -13.59 34.51
N GLY A 73 16.85 -14.02 35.15
CA GLY A 73 18.09 -14.52 34.54
C GLY A 73 17.97 -15.80 33.68
N GLU A 74 16.79 -16.36 33.51
CA GLU A 74 16.52 -17.57 32.73
C GLU A 74 15.62 -17.33 31.50
N ALA A 75 15.00 -16.14 31.34
CA ALA A 75 14.14 -15.82 30.21
C ALA A 75 14.90 -14.95 29.21
N LEU A 76 15.42 -15.55 28.16
CA LEU A 76 16.12 -14.85 27.07
C LEU A 76 15.18 -14.09 26.15
N SER A 77 13.90 -14.46 26.06
CA SER A 77 12.82 -13.67 25.46
C SER A 77 11.46 -14.28 25.82
N TYR A 78 10.44 -13.44 26.03
CA TYR A 78 9.06 -13.89 26.27
C TYR A 78 8.29 -14.18 24.98
N VAL A 79 8.79 -13.73 23.83
CA VAL A 79 8.13 -13.87 22.54
C VAL A 79 9.16 -14.33 21.50
N PRO A 80 8.85 -15.35 20.68
CA PRO A 80 9.73 -15.77 19.59
C PRO A 80 9.94 -14.60 18.61
N GLU A 81 11.18 -14.24 18.32
CA GLU A 81 11.54 -13.13 17.43
C GLU A 81 10.84 -13.18 16.05
N GLN A 82 10.60 -14.37 15.52
CA GLN A 82 9.96 -14.56 14.22
C GLN A 82 8.46 -14.23 14.21
N ALA A 83 7.76 -14.31 15.33
CA ALA A 83 6.31 -14.06 15.41
C ALA A 83 5.95 -12.55 15.42
N LEU A 84 6.91 -11.69 15.77
CA LEU A 84 6.70 -10.25 15.87
C LEU A 84 6.84 -9.52 14.53
N PHE A 85 7.59 -10.10 13.58
CA PHE A 85 8.00 -9.43 12.36
C PHE A 85 6.91 -9.29 11.27
N HIS A 86 5.74 -9.92 11.42
CA HIS A 86 4.75 -9.99 10.34
C HIS A 86 3.35 -9.47 10.70
N VAL A 87 3.07 -9.15 11.95
CA VAL A 87 1.68 -8.92 12.39
C VAL A 87 0.98 -7.78 11.63
N GLY A 88 1.63 -6.63 11.46
CA GLY A 88 1.01 -5.49 10.76
C GLY A 88 0.88 -5.72 9.26
N TYR A 89 1.87 -6.38 8.67
CA TYR A 89 1.89 -6.68 7.25
C TYR A 89 0.87 -7.75 6.88
N ASP A 90 0.83 -8.84 7.64
CA ASP A 90 -0.12 -9.93 7.42
C ASP A 90 -1.57 -9.48 7.63
N LEU A 91 -1.82 -8.56 8.55
CA LEU A 91 -3.14 -7.96 8.73
C LEU A 91 -3.59 -7.21 7.48
N TYR A 92 -2.70 -6.45 6.85
CA TYR A 92 -3.03 -5.74 5.62
C TYR A 92 -3.26 -6.69 4.44
N LEU A 93 -2.43 -7.74 4.28
CA LEU A 93 -2.63 -8.75 3.24
C LEU A 93 -3.96 -9.51 3.43
N ASN A 94 -4.29 -9.86 4.67
CA ASN A 94 -5.58 -10.47 5.00
C ASN A 94 -6.74 -9.51 4.67
N HIS A 95 -6.59 -8.21 4.95
CA HIS A 95 -7.58 -7.20 4.61
C HIS A 95 -7.79 -7.10 3.09
N VAL A 96 -6.71 -7.14 2.29
CA VAL A 96 -6.80 -7.18 0.82
C VAL A 96 -7.57 -8.42 0.37
N SER A 97 -7.25 -9.60 0.92
CA SER A 97 -7.91 -10.86 0.57
C SER A 97 -9.39 -10.84 0.94
N GLU A 98 -9.73 -10.36 2.14
CA GLU A 98 -11.12 -10.23 2.58
C GLU A 98 -11.91 -9.23 1.74
N ALA A 99 -11.31 -8.09 1.40
CA ALA A 99 -11.94 -7.13 0.50
C ALA A 99 -12.24 -7.76 -0.87
N ARG A 100 -11.31 -8.58 -1.39
CA ARG A 100 -11.51 -9.31 -2.65
C ARG A 100 -12.64 -10.33 -2.58
N GLU A 101 -12.80 -11.00 -1.45
CA GLU A 101 -13.89 -11.99 -1.25
C GLU A 101 -15.26 -11.33 -1.09
N ARG A 102 -15.31 -10.18 -0.42
CA ARG A 102 -16.54 -9.49 -0.04
C ARG A 102 -17.09 -8.55 -1.11
N LEU A 103 -16.22 -8.00 -1.97
CA LEU A 103 -16.58 -7.01 -2.99
C LEU A 103 -16.66 -7.65 -4.38
N SER A 104 -17.63 -7.19 -5.18
CA SER A 104 -17.73 -7.54 -6.60
C SER A 104 -16.99 -6.53 -7.51
N ILE A 105 -16.68 -5.35 -7.01
CA ILE A 105 -15.93 -4.31 -7.70
C ILE A 105 -14.43 -4.51 -7.55
N PRO A 106 -13.61 -3.97 -8.46
CA PRO A 106 -12.17 -4.04 -8.38
C PRO A 106 -11.58 -3.48 -7.08
N VAL A 107 -10.64 -4.23 -6.50
CA VAL A 107 -9.85 -3.85 -5.33
C VAL A 107 -8.43 -3.51 -5.77
N ILE A 108 -8.02 -2.28 -5.54
CA ILE A 108 -6.70 -1.72 -5.84
C ILE A 108 -5.96 -1.55 -4.51
N ALA A 109 -4.85 -2.24 -4.33
CA ALA A 109 -4.02 -2.06 -3.14
C ALA A 109 -3.17 -0.80 -3.28
N SER A 110 -2.92 -0.11 -2.17
CA SER A 110 -2.09 1.10 -2.15
C SER A 110 -0.84 0.86 -1.30
N LEU A 111 0.31 1.21 -1.83
CA LEU A 111 1.61 0.94 -1.25
C LEU A 111 2.43 2.22 -1.12
N ASN A 112 3.04 2.39 0.04
CA ASN A 112 4.05 3.40 0.31
C ASN A 112 5.28 2.71 0.92
N GLY A 113 6.33 2.54 0.15
CA GLY A 113 7.57 1.89 0.55
C GLY A 113 8.71 2.89 0.76
N THR A 114 9.77 2.46 1.40
CA THR A 114 10.91 3.29 1.75
C THR A 114 12.16 3.01 0.92
N SER A 115 12.27 1.80 0.39
CA SER A 115 13.43 1.38 -0.40
C SER A 115 13.01 0.60 -1.65
N PRO A 116 13.81 0.61 -2.73
CA PRO A 116 13.49 -0.11 -3.96
C PRO A 116 13.14 -1.59 -3.74
N GLY A 117 13.96 -2.32 -2.98
CA GLY A 117 13.72 -3.74 -2.70
C GLY A 117 12.46 -4.03 -1.90
N SER A 118 12.02 -3.08 -1.05
CA SER A 118 10.79 -3.21 -0.28
C SER A 118 9.55 -3.04 -1.16
N TRP A 119 9.57 -2.10 -2.10
CA TRP A 119 8.50 -1.90 -3.07
C TRP A 119 8.19 -3.19 -3.85
N VAL A 120 9.23 -3.87 -4.33
CA VAL A 120 9.11 -5.12 -5.09
C VAL A 120 8.50 -6.23 -4.25
N ARG A 121 9.04 -6.44 -3.03
CA ARG A 121 8.55 -7.48 -2.12
C ARG A 121 7.08 -7.27 -1.77
N CYS A 122 6.72 -6.05 -1.37
CA CYS A 122 5.35 -5.71 -1.02
C CYS A 122 4.40 -5.86 -2.21
N ALA A 123 4.80 -5.40 -3.39
CA ALA A 123 3.97 -5.50 -4.59
C ALA A 123 3.65 -6.95 -4.97
N ARG A 124 4.62 -7.87 -4.87
CA ARG A 124 4.39 -9.31 -5.09
C ARG A 124 3.39 -9.90 -4.09
N GLN A 125 3.54 -9.57 -2.81
CA GLN A 125 2.64 -10.08 -1.78
C GLN A 125 1.22 -9.54 -1.92
N LEU A 126 1.05 -8.30 -2.39
CA LEU A 126 -0.26 -7.74 -2.73
C LEU A 126 -0.89 -8.43 -3.95
N GLU A 127 -0.08 -8.80 -4.95
CA GLU A 127 -0.53 -9.63 -6.07
C GLU A 127 -1.01 -11.00 -5.58
N ASP A 128 -0.24 -11.66 -4.72
CA ASP A 128 -0.57 -12.96 -4.13
C ASP A 128 -1.83 -12.89 -3.23
N ALA A 129 -2.04 -11.78 -2.53
CA ALA A 129 -3.24 -11.51 -1.72
C ALA A 129 -4.50 -11.26 -2.57
N GLY A 130 -4.36 -11.14 -3.90
CA GLY A 130 -5.49 -11.03 -4.82
C GLY A 130 -5.87 -9.60 -5.21
N ALA A 131 -5.03 -8.60 -4.94
CA ALA A 131 -5.22 -7.27 -5.50
C ALA A 131 -5.33 -7.34 -7.03
N GLN A 132 -6.12 -6.47 -7.64
CA GLN A 132 -6.30 -6.44 -9.10
C GLN A 132 -5.49 -5.33 -9.78
N ALA A 133 -5.01 -4.38 -9.01
CA ALA A 133 -4.04 -3.37 -9.41
C ALA A 133 -3.32 -2.84 -8.17
N ILE A 134 -2.24 -2.12 -8.37
CA ILE A 134 -1.46 -1.50 -7.29
C ILE A 134 -1.32 -0.01 -7.56
N GLU A 135 -1.59 0.82 -6.56
CA GLU A 135 -1.26 2.24 -6.54
C GLU A 135 0.04 2.44 -5.75
N LEU A 136 1.09 2.91 -6.43
CA LEU A 136 2.35 3.27 -5.80
C LEU A 136 2.31 4.74 -5.39
N ASN A 137 2.41 5.02 -4.08
CA ASN A 137 2.49 6.39 -3.56
C ASN A 137 3.94 6.83 -3.47
N LEU A 138 4.44 7.51 -4.49
CA LEU A 138 5.80 8.03 -4.53
C LEU A 138 5.81 9.48 -4.01
N TYR A 139 5.48 9.63 -2.72
CA TYR A 139 5.48 10.91 -2.01
C TYR A 139 6.81 11.10 -1.28
N ALA A 140 7.83 11.58 -1.99
CA ALA A 140 9.05 12.04 -1.36
C ALA A 140 9.07 13.57 -1.32
N ILE A 141 9.39 14.15 -0.17
CA ILE A 141 9.74 15.57 -0.07
C ILE A 141 11.26 15.63 -0.08
N PRO A 142 11.89 16.11 -1.18
CA PRO A 142 13.34 16.23 -1.23
C PRO A 142 13.78 17.27 -0.22
N THR A 143 14.56 16.85 0.76
CA THR A 143 15.12 17.72 1.80
C THR A 143 16.60 18.06 1.57
N ASP A 144 17.24 17.35 0.65
CA ASP A 144 18.63 17.58 0.25
C ASP A 144 18.69 18.69 -0.83
N PRO A 145 19.28 19.87 -0.51
CA PRO A 145 19.37 20.98 -1.46
C PRO A 145 20.32 20.70 -2.63
N ASP A 146 21.18 19.69 -2.53
CA ASP A 146 22.13 19.32 -3.57
C ASP A 146 21.55 18.31 -4.58
N LEU A 147 20.39 17.73 -4.30
CA LEU A 147 19.68 16.84 -5.22
C LEU A 147 19.04 17.63 -6.36
N SER A 148 19.45 17.32 -7.60
CA SER A 148 18.80 17.90 -8.77
C SER A 148 17.41 17.29 -9.02
N SER A 149 16.50 18.03 -9.69
CA SER A 149 15.21 17.52 -10.11
C SER A 149 15.32 16.24 -10.96
N ALA A 150 16.29 16.20 -11.88
CA ALA A 150 16.57 15.02 -12.70
C ALA A 150 16.96 13.79 -11.85
N ALA A 151 17.69 13.97 -10.75
CA ALA A 151 18.04 12.87 -9.86
C ALA A 151 16.79 12.32 -9.14
N ILE A 152 15.87 13.20 -8.73
CA ILE A 152 14.61 12.81 -8.09
C ILE A 152 13.69 12.07 -9.10
N GLU A 153 13.58 12.59 -10.32
CA GLU A 153 12.80 11.96 -11.39
C GLU A 153 13.34 10.57 -11.73
N ASN A 154 14.66 10.42 -11.83
CA ASN A 154 15.30 9.13 -12.06
C ASN A 154 15.00 8.13 -10.94
N GLN A 155 14.99 8.54 -9.67
CA GLN A 155 14.63 7.67 -8.56
C GLN A 155 13.18 7.14 -8.68
N VAL A 156 12.25 8.00 -9.11
CA VAL A 156 10.86 7.61 -9.35
C VAL A 156 10.80 6.59 -10.49
N GLU A 157 11.50 6.85 -11.60
CA GLU A 157 11.54 5.94 -12.75
C GLU A 157 12.13 4.58 -12.40
N GLU A 158 13.23 4.55 -11.62
CA GLU A 158 13.86 3.33 -11.14
C GLU A 158 12.90 2.46 -10.32
N VAL A 159 12.23 3.04 -9.32
CA VAL A 159 11.26 2.32 -8.49
C VAL A 159 10.13 1.74 -9.33
N VAL A 160 9.56 2.53 -10.24
CA VAL A 160 8.47 2.07 -11.12
C VAL A 160 8.95 0.95 -12.03
N ALA A 161 10.14 1.07 -12.61
CA ALA A 161 10.72 0.06 -13.49
C ALA A 161 10.97 -1.25 -12.76
N GLU A 162 11.54 -1.20 -11.54
CA GLU A 162 11.79 -2.38 -10.72
C GLU A 162 10.50 -3.10 -10.33
N VAL A 163 9.50 -2.38 -9.83
CA VAL A 163 8.21 -2.97 -9.47
C VAL A 163 7.54 -3.56 -10.72
N ARG A 164 7.55 -2.83 -11.84
CA ARG A 164 6.94 -3.30 -13.09
C ARG A 164 7.58 -4.55 -13.66
N ALA A 165 8.88 -4.74 -13.44
CA ALA A 165 9.59 -5.95 -13.87
C ALA A 165 9.16 -7.21 -13.11
N GLU A 166 8.67 -7.05 -11.89
CA GLU A 166 8.43 -8.13 -10.95
C GLU A 166 6.96 -8.52 -10.78
N VAL A 167 6.02 -7.57 -11.04
CA VAL A 167 4.58 -7.83 -10.91
C VAL A 167 3.87 -7.71 -12.25
N LYS A 168 2.83 -8.52 -12.43
CA LYS A 168 2.01 -8.51 -13.65
C LYS A 168 0.82 -7.55 -13.54
N LEU A 169 0.46 -7.17 -12.32
CA LEU A 169 -0.66 -6.28 -12.05
C LEU A 169 -0.48 -4.91 -12.73
N PRO A 170 -1.56 -4.27 -13.14
CA PRO A 170 -1.54 -2.87 -13.54
C PRO A 170 -1.05 -1.98 -12.40
N LEU A 171 -0.22 -0.99 -12.73
CA LEU A 171 0.32 -0.03 -11.77
C LEU A 171 -0.23 1.36 -12.03
N ALA A 172 -0.73 2.01 -11.00
CA ALA A 172 -0.94 3.44 -10.93
C ALA A 172 0.20 4.08 -10.14
N VAL A 173 0.71 5.22 -10.58
CA VAL A 173 1.73 5.96 -9.85
C VAL A 173 1.13 7.28 -9.39
N LYS A 174 1.09 7.48 -8.06
CA LYS A 174 0.60 8.71 -7.46
C LYS A 174 1.79 9.57 -7.04
N LEU A 175 1.94 10.71 -7.72
CA LEU A 175 3.04 11.65 -7.52
C LEU A 175 2.62 12.82 -6.64
N SER A 176 3.59 13.37 -5.89
CA SER A 176 3.40 14.63 -5.18
C SER A 176 3.27 15.79 -6.18
N PRO A 177 2.35 16.74 -5.98
CA PRO A 177 2.27 17.93 -6.81
C PRO A 177 3.53 18.81 -6.73
N CYS A 178 4.38 18.65 -5.71
CA CYS A 178 5.66 19.35 -5.60
C CYS A 178 6.62 19.05 -6.75
N LEU A 179 6.60 17.84 -7.33
CA LEU A 179 7.44 17.48 -8.47
C LEU A 179 7.10 18.28 -9.73
N LEU A 180 5.84 18.69 -9.90
CA LEU A 180 5.40 19.48 -11.06
C LEU A 180 5.94 20.91 -11.06
N TYR A 181 6.35 21.45 -9.91
CA TYR A 181 6.85 22.83 -9.75
C TYR A 181 8.35 22.91 -9.52
N THR A 182 8.98 21.86 -9.04
CA THR A 182 10.42 21.82 -8.72
C THR A 182 11.26 21.22 -9.83
N SER A 183 10.67 20.56 -10.80
CA SER A 183 11.30 19.93 -11.97
C SER A 183 11.52 20.90 -13.14
N ARG A 184 11.85 22.17 -12.89
CA ARG A 184 12.23 23.14 -13.93
C ARG A 184 13.65 23.60 -13.77
#